data_12bd92f628b1e7c5f786318317802025
#
_entry.id   12bd92f628b1e7c5f786318317802025
#
_cell.length_a   1.000
_cell.length_b   1.000
_cell.length_c   1.000
_cell.angle_alpha   90.00
_cell.angle_beta   90.00
_cell.angle_gamma   90.00
#
_symmetry.space_group_name_H-M   'P 1'
#
loop_
_entity.id
_entity.type
_entity.pdbx_description
1 polymer ?
#
loop_
_entity_poly.entity_id
_entity_poly.type
_entity_poly.pdbx_seq_one_letter_code
_entity_poly.pdbx_strand_id
1 'polypeptide(L)'
;MISQIMPVFIFVALGYFFKVFKKDISESLIEFVIYFSLPALALVKIRELEFNEVVINIIIISYVTMITAAIVSYFIGKMLKLERKVLATFMVVSVFGNTSFVGFSYVESLYSSKELVYPLVYDQIGSFVALLTIGMVLIGWGSGKEQKTTLKQKFQMLLTPPLQAIIFAVIFHDVVFPDYVEGILVKLEYTLIPLVTMIVGMKLEIKAFKNFFKESMIALGIKMILVPLIMLVVLYPFYDFSATWMKVTFIEIAMPPMTMATVLAIRGGLNKDLAINTLGLGILASFII
;
A
#
# COMPACT_ATOMS: atom_id res chain seq x y z
N MET A 1 -4.20 13.40 19.20
CA MET A 1 -3.46 12.43 18.37
C MET A 1 -3.79 10.98 18.76
N ILE A 2 -3.51 10.50 19.99
CA ILE A 2 -3.84 9.10 20.38
C ILE A 2 -5.32 8.77 20.23
N SER A 3 -6.23 9.65 20.65
CA SER A 3 -7.68 9.44 20.53
C SER A 3 -8.17 9.36 19.08
N GLN A 4 -7.49 9.98 18.13
CA GLN A 4 -7.85 9.96 16.70
C GLN A 4 -7.46 8.63 16.05
N ILE A 5 -6.37 8.01 16.49
CA ILE A 5 -5.89 6.73 15.95
C ILE A 5 -6.53 5.53 16.68
N MET A 6 -7.17 5.74 17.84
CA MET A 6 -7.79 4.67 18.62
C MET A 6 -8.78 3.79 17.82
N PRO A 7 -9.65 4.34 16.94
CA PRO A 7 -10.53 3.51 16.12
C PRO A 7 -9.77 2.50 15.24
N VAL A 8 -8.62 2.89 14.68
CA VAL A 8 -7.76 1.99 13.88
C VAL A 8 -7.33 0.79 14.72
N PHE A 9 -6.83 1.03 15.95
CA PHE A 9 -6.45 -0.04 16.87
C PHE A 9 -7.60 -0.98 17.21
N ILE A 10 -8.79 -0.41 17.46
CA ILE A 10 -9.99 -1.20 17.78
C ILE A 10 -10.37 -2.10 16.61
N PHE A 11 -10.44 -1.57 15.39
CA PHE A 11 -10.78 -2.37 14.22
C PHE A 11 -9.72 -3.44 13.90
N VAL A 12 -8.44 -3.14 14.07
CA VAL A 12 -7.36 -4.14 13.94
C VAL A 12 -7.52 -5.23 14.99
N ALA A 13 -7.78 -4.89 16.24
CA ALA A 13 -8.02 -5.87 17.30
C ALA A 13 -9.26 -6.72 16.98
N LEU A 14 -10.37 -6.11 16.56
CA LEU A 14 -11.58 -6.83 16.14
C LEU A 14 -11.30 -7.82 15.02
N GLY A 15 -10.54 -7.42 13.99
CA GLY A 15 -10.14 -8.29 12.89
C GLY A 15 -9.29 -9.48 13.36
N TYR A 16 -8.29 -9.22 14.22
CA TYR A 16 -7.45 -10.27 14.80
C TYR A 16 -8.27 -11.28 15.62
N PHE A 17 -9.11 -10.80 16.55
CA PHE A 17 -9.94 -11.67 17.38
C PHE A 17 -10.97 -12.41 16.55
N PHE A 18 -11.58 -11.80 15.54
CA PHE A 18 -12.50 -12.48 14.64
C PHE A 18 -11.83 -13.70 13.98
N LYS A 19 -10.61 -13.51 13.43
CA LYS A 19 -9.81 -14.62 12.85
C LYS A 19 -9.55 -15.72 13.86
N VAL A 20 -9.20 -15.37 15.10
CA VAL A 20 -8.87 -16.34 16.16
C VAL A 20 -10.09 -17.15 16.60
N PHE A 21 -11.24 -16.51 16.78
CA PHE A 21 -12.44 -17.15 17.33
C PHE A 21 -13.36 -17.76 16.27
N LYS A 22 -13.26 -17.35 15.02
CA LYS A 22 -14.15 -17.80 13.94
C LYS A 22 -13.34 -18.34 12.76
N LYS A 23 -13.15 -17.54 11.73
CA LYS A 23 -12.53 -17.92 10.47
C LYS A 23 -11.84 -16.71 9.85
N ASP A 24 -10.72 -16.94 9.19
CA ASP A 24 -10.11 -15.91 8.33
C ASP A 24 -10.97 -15.72 7.07
N ILE A 25 -11.61 -14.55 6.98
CA ILE A 25 -12.40 -14.12 5.81
C ILE A 25 -11.74 -12.94 5.10
N SER A 26 -10.48 -12.66 5.42
CA SER A 26 -9.77 -11.48 4.88
C SER A 26 -9.75 -11.44 3.35
N GLU A 27 -9.65 -12.59 2.66
CA GLU A 27 -9.66 -12.63 1.20
C GLU A 27 -11.01 -12.13 0.63
N SER A 28 -12.14 -12.55 1.21
CA SER A 28 -13.46 -12.08 0.78
C SER A 28 -13.66 -10.58 1.06
N LEU A 29 -13.15 -10.10 2.19
CA LEU A 29 -13.18 -8.66 2.50
C LEU A 29 -12.27 -7.86 1.55
N ILE A 30 -11.10 -8.38 1.18
CA ILE A 30 -10.22 -7.77 0.17
C ILE A 30 -10.95 -7.66 -1.17
N GLU A 31 -11.64 -8.72 -1.60
CA GLU A 31 -12.45 -8.67 -2.83
C GLU A 31 -13.52 -7.60 -2.75
N PHE A 32 -14.27 -7.52 -1.64
CA PHE A 32 -15.28 -6.48 -1.45
C PHE A 32 -14.65 -5.06 -1.55
N VAL A 33 -13.54 -4.84 -0.89
CA VAL A 33 -12.82 -3.55 -0.93
C VAL A 33 -12.40 -3.20 -2.36
N ILE A 34 -11.83 -4.15 -3.10
CA ILE A 34 -11.34 -3.93 -4.47
C ILE A 34 -12.49 -3.68 -5.46
N TYR A 35 -13.61 -4.37 -5.31
CA TYR A 35 -14.71 -4.29 -6.28
C TYR A 35 -15.75 -3.21 -5.95
N PHE A 36 -15.84 -2.78 -4.69
CA PHE A 36 -16.88 -1.83 -4.26
C PHE A 36 -16.32 -0.61 -3.53
N SER A 37 -15.59 -0.76 -2.43
CA SER A 37 -15.20 0.37 -1.58
C SER A 37 -14.19 1.30 -2.27
N LEU A 38 -13.11 0.75 -2.85
CA LEU A 38 -12.09 1.53 -3.56
C LEU A 38 -12.61 2.19 -4.85
N PRO A 39 -13.40 1.51 -5.71
CA PRO A 39 -14.04 2.17 -6.84
C PRO A 39 -14.98 3.30 -6.41
N ALA A 40 -15.75 3.11 -5.34
CA ALA A 40 -16.62 4.16 -4.82
C ALA A 40 -15.83 5.37 -4.31
N LEU A 41 -14.76 5.13 -3.54
CA LEU A 41 -13.83 6.19 -3.12
C LEU A 41 -13.28 6.96 -4.33
N ALA A 42 -12.83 6.24 -5.37
CA ALA A 42 -12.29 6.86 -6.58
C ALA A 42 -13.33 7.74 -7.28
N LEU A 43 -14.57 7.23 -7.45
CA LEU A 43 -15.65 7.97 -8.08
C LEU A 43 -16.09 9.20 -7.29
N VAL A 44 -16.03 9.16 -5.96
CA VAL A 44 -16.36 10.31 -5.11
C VAL A 44 -15.21 11.32 -5.10
N LYS A 45 -13.98 10.88 -4.79
CA LYS A 45 -12.86 11.81 -4.49
C LYS A 45 -12.12 12.33 -5.72
N ILE A 46 -11.96 11.53 -6.78
CA ILE A 46 -11.26 11.98 -8.00
C ILE A 46 -12.06 13.06 -8.74
N ARG A 47 -13.37 13.03 -8.67
CA ARG A 47 -14.24 14.07 -9.27
C ARG A 47 -14.16 15.41 -8.53
N GLU A 48 -13.83 15.38 -7.24
CA GLU A 48 -13.59 16.60 -6.44
C GLU A 48 -12.16 17.13 -6.60
N LEU A 49 -11.28 16.36 -7.26
CA LEU A 49 -9.87 16.68 -7.37
C LEU A 49 -9.60 17.59 -8.57
N GLU A 50 -9.06 18.76 -8.32
CA GLU A 50 -8.44 19.54 -9.38
C GLU A 50 -7.14 18.87 -9.83
N PHE A 51 -7.06 18.47 -11.12
CA PHE A 51 -5.86 17.91 -11.73
C PHE A 51 -4.81 19.01 -11.91
N ASN A 52 -4.08 19.27 -10.86
CA ASN A 52 -3.02 20.27 -10.78
C ASN A 52 -1.65 19.61 -10.56
N GLU A 53 -0.64 20.43 -10.37
CA GLU A 53 0.73 19.99 -10.11
C GLU A 53 0.85 19.04 -8.90
N VAL A 54 -0.06 19.11 -7.92
CA VAL A 54 -0.04 18.26 -6.72
C VAL A 54 -0.18 16.79 -7.10
N VAL A 55 -1.12 16.45 -8.00
CA VAL A 55 -1.35 15.07 -8.46
C VAL A 55 -0.09 14.52 -9.13
N ILE A 56 0.51 15.31 -10.03
CA ILE A 56 1.72 14.93 -10.74
C ILE A 56 2.87 14.73 -9.75
N ASN A 57 3.02 15.64 -8.79
CA ASN A 57 4.06 15.57 -7.77
C ASN A 57 3.91 14.32 -6.89
N ILE A 58 2.69 13.95 -6.46
CA ILE A 58 2.44 12.73 -5.70
C ILE A 58 2.88 11.48 -6.49
N ILE A 59 2.54 11.43 -7.78
CA ILE A 59 2.94 10.33 -8.66
C ILE A 59 4.47 10.26 -8.77
N ILE A 60 5.12 11.38 -9.08
CA ILE A 60 6.59 11.44 -9.20
C ILE A 60 7.25 11.01 -7.89
N ILE A 61 6.80 11.55 -6.74
CA ILE A 61 7.34 11.21 -5.42
C ILE A 61 7.18 9.72 -5.13
N SER A 62 6.04 9.12 -5.48
CA SER A 62 5.81 7.69 -5.26
C SER A 62 6.82 6.82 -6.01
N TYR A 63 7.08 7.12 -7.30
CA TYR A 63 8.06 6.38 -8.10
C TYR A 63 9.50 6.64 -7.62
N VAL A 64 9.87 7.89 -7.32
CA VAL A 64 11.19 8.22 -6.78
C VAL A 64 11.43 7.48 -5.46
N THR A 65 10.44 7.41 -4.58
CA THR A 65 10.50 6.65 -3.33
C THR A 65 10.77 5.17 -3.59
N MET A 66 10.02 4.54 -4.49
CA MET A 66 10.18 3.13 -4.79
C MET A 66 11.51 2.82 -5.46
N ILE A 67 12.00 3.67 -6.35
CA ILE A 67 13.32 3.54 -6.98
C ILE A 67 14.42 3.66 -5.90
N THR A 68 14.32 4.65 -5.02
CA THR A 68 15.25 4.83 -3.89
C THR A 68 15.26 3.60 -2.99
N ALA A 69 14.09 3.08 -2.62
CA ALA A 69 13.95 1.89 -1.82
C ALA A 69 14.54 0.65 -2.52
N ALA A 70 14.34 0.52 -3.84
CA ALA A 70 14.90 -0.58 -4.63
C ALA A 70 16.43 -0.54 -4.66
N ILE A 71 17.02 0.64 -4.90
CA ILE A 71 18.47 0.84 -4.89
C ILE A 71 19.04 0.51 -3.51
N VAL A 72 18.52 1.13 -2.46
CA VAL A 72 18.99 0.94 -1.08
C VAL A 72 18.89 -0.52 -0.66
N SER A 73 17.72 -1.16 -0.86
CA SER A 73 17.51 -2.55 -0.48
C SER A 73 18.37 -3.53 -1.30
N TYR A 74 18.61 -3.26 -2.58
CA TYR A 74 19.51 -4.06 -3.40
C TYR A 74 20.95 -4.04 -2.86
N PHE A 75 21.51 -2.84 -2.62
CA PHE A 75 22.88 -2.74 -2.12
C PHE A 75 23.04 -3.31 -0.71
N ILE A 76 22.12 -3.03 0.21
CA ILE A 76 22.16 -3.61 1.56
C ILE A 76 22.00 -5.13 1.50
N GLY A 77 21.08 -5.65 0.69
CA GLY A 77 20.91 -7.10 0.53
C GLY A 77 22.13 -7.78 -0.09
N LYS A 78 22.84 -7.12 -0.99
CA LYS A 78 24.16 -7.60 -1.51
C LYS A 78 25.24 -7.58 -0.44
N MET A 79 25.31 -6.56 0.40
CA MET A 79 26.24 -6.52 1.53
C MET A 79 25.98 -7.62 2.54
N LEU A 80 24.70 -7.97 2.77
CA LEU A 80 24.28 -9.09 3.59
C LEU A 80 24.50 -10.47 2.92
N LYS A 81 25.00 -10.51 1.68
CA LYS A 81 25.23 -11.72 0.88
C LYS A 81 23.98 -12.58 0.74
N LEU A 82 22.79 -11.95 0.62
CA LEU A 82 21.55 -12.68 0.44
C LEU A 82 21.52 -13.42 -0.90
N GLU A 83 21.06 -14.66 -0.88
CA GLU A 83 20.82 -15.44 -2.09
C GLU A 83 19.73 -14.77 -2.94
N ARG A 84 19.76 -14.99 -4.26
CA ARG A 84 18.87 -14.32 -5.23
C ARG A 84 17.39 -14.33 -4.82
N LYS A 85 16.88 -15.46 -4.35
CA LYS A 85 15.47 -15.62 -3.94
C LYS A 85 15.15 -14.79 -2.69
N VAL A 86 16.05 -14.81 -1.70
CA VAL A 86 15.91 -14.03 -0.47
C VAL A 86 16.09 -12.55 -0.75
N LEU A 87 17.08 -12.18 -1.58
CA LEU A 87 17.31 -10.80 -2.00
C LEU A 87 16.09 -10.20 -2.70
N ALA A 88 15.48 -10.92 -3.64
CA ALA A 88 14.28 -10.45 -4.31
C ALA A 88 13.10 -10.26 -3.33
N THR A 89 12.94 -11.20 -2.38
CA THR A 89 11.92 -11.04 -1.32
C THR A 89 12.18 -9.79 -0.47
N PHE A 90 13.43 -9.64 -0.02
CA PHE A 90 13.90 -8.51 0.76
C PHE A 90 13.64 -7.17 0.05
N MET A 91 13.94 -7.10 -1.26
CA MET A 91 13.63 -5.93 -2.07
C MET A 91 12.13 -5.67 -2.16
N VAL A 92 11.31 -6.68 -2.47
CA VAL A 92 9.86 -6.52 -2.62
C VAL A 92 9.23 -5.96 -1.33
N VAL A 93 9.57 -6.51 -0.17
CA VAL A 93 9.02 -6.04 1.12
C VAL A 93 9.58 -4.69 1.58
N SER A 94 10.75 -4.28 1.07
CA SER A 94 11.35 -2.96 1.36
C SER A 94 10.86 -1.87 0.41
N VAL A 95 10.40 -2.21 -0.80
CA VAL A 95 9.99 -1.26 -1.83
C VAL A 95 8.52 -0.88 -1.67
N PHE A 96 7.63 -1.87 -1.62
CA PHE A 96 6.19 -1.64 -1.67
C PHE A 96 5.59 -1.44 -0.29
N GLY A 97 4.96 -0.27 -0.07
CA GLY A 97 4.28 0.10 1.17
C GLY A 97 2.80 -0.26 1.18
N ASN A 98 2.24 -0.53 2.36
CA ASN A 98 0.83 -0.82 2.57
C ASN A 98 0.00 0.48 2.64
N THR A 99 0.00 1.18 1.54
CA THR A 99 -0.59 2.49 1.35
C THR A 99 -2.11 2.45 1.40
N SER A 100 -2.75 1.41 0.81
CA SER A 100 -4.21 1.27 0.80
C SER A 100 -4.79 0.86 2.16
N PHE A 101 -4.22 -0.15 2.83
CA PHE A 101 -4.87 -0.74 4.02
C PHE A 101 -4.44 -0.06 5.32
N VAL A 102 -3.18 0.30 5.43
CA VAL A 102 -2.65 0.99 6.60
C VAL A 102 -2.65 2.50 6.37
N GLY A 103 -2.12 2.97 5.24
CA GLY A 103 -1.98 4.39 4.93
C GLY A 103 -3.31 5.14 4.93
N PHE A 104 -4.33 4.65 4.22
CA PHE A 104 -5.67 5.30 4.21
C PHE A 104 -6.25 5.42 5.62
N SER A 105 -6.07 4.40 6.46
CA SER A 105 -6.57 4.42 7.83
C SER A 105 -5.90 5.48 8.69
N TYR A 106 -4.58 5.67 8.52
CA TYR A 106 -3.85 6.74 9.19
C TYR A 106 -4.25 8.13 8.68
N VAL A 107 -4.36 8.28 7.37
CA VAL A 107 -4.73 9.56 6.75
C VAL A 107 -6.13 9.99 7.19
N GLU A 108 -7.13 9.12 7.13
CA GLU A 108 -8.47 9.44 7.60
C GLU A 108 -8.50 9.80 9.09
N SER A 109 -7.76 9.06 9.92
CA SER A 109 -7.71 9.30 11.37
C SER A 109 -7.02 10.59 11.75
N LEU A 110 -5.97 10.99 11.03
CA LEU A 110 -5.17 12.18 11.36
C LEU A 110 -5.70 13.47 10.72
N TYR A 111 -6.36 13.34 9.56
CA TYR A 111 -6.86 14.47 8.79
C TYR A 111 -8.38 14.39 8.60
N SER A 112 -8.84 13.85 7.48
CA SER A 112 -10.26 13.61 7.19
C SER A 112 -10.42 12.71 5.96
N SER A 113 -11.66 12.24 5.70
CA SER A 113 -11.98 11.49 4.48
C SER A 113 -11.77 12.29 3.19
N LYS A 114 -11.77 13.63 3.25
CA LYS A 114 -11.48 14.48 2.07
C LYS A 114 -10.06 14.29 1.57
N GLU A 115 -9.11 14.08 2.48
CA GLU A 115 -7.70 13.95 2.16
C GLU A 115 -7.34 12.56 1.60
N LEU A 116 -8.28 11.60 1.59
CA LEU A 116 -8.08 10.26 1.03
C LEU A 116 -7.80 10.26 -0.49
N VAL A 117 -8.06 11.36 -1.17
CA VAL A 117 -7.70 11.51 -2.59
C VAL A 117 -6.19 11.43 -2.80
N TYR A 118 -5.37 11.98 -1.91
CA TYR A 118 -3.92 11.98 -2.04
C TYR A 118 -3.30 10.57 -1.91
N PRO A 119 -3.61 9.81 -0.85
CA PRO A 119 -3.12 8.44 -0.77
C PRO A 119 -3.74 7.53 -1.84
N LEU A 120 -4.96 7.80 -2.34
CA LEU A 120 -5.54 7.07 -3.46
C LEU A 120 -4.69 7.21 -4.73
N VAL A 121 -4.25 8.43 -5.05
CA VAL A 121 -3.34 8.70 -6.18
C VAL A 121 -2.00 8.00 -5.96
N TYR A 122 -1.40 8.15 -4.78
CA TYR A 122 -0.13 7.52 -4.43
C TYR A 122 -0.19 5.99 -4.55
N ASP A 123 -1.27 5.38 -4.02
CA ASP A 123 -1.45 3.94 -4.02
C ASP A 123 -1.77 3.39 -5.41
N GLN A 124 -2.85 3.86 -6.04
CA GLN A 124 -3.38 3.22 -7.24
C GLN A 124 -2.54 3.53 -8.49
N ILE A 125 -2.08 4.77 -8.66
CA ILE A 125 -1.29 5.17 -9.84
C ILE A 125 0.21 4.95 -9.60
N GLY A 126 0.67 5.13 -8.37
CA GLY A 126 2.06 4.89 -7.97
C GLY A 126 2.31 3.43 -7.60
N SER A 127 2.02 3.07 -6.36
CA SER A 127 2.46 1.80 -5.74
C SER A 127 1.89 0.56 -6.43
N PHE A 128 0.59 0.56 -6.76
CA PHE A 128 -0.08 -0.61 -7.33
C PHE A 128 0.37 -0.87 -8.77
N VAL A 129 0.45 0.18 -9.61
CA VAL A 129 0.97 0.06 -10.99
C VAL A 129 2.43 -0.40 -10.97
N ALA A 130 3.25 0.17 -10.10
CA ALA A 130 4.65 -0.24 -9.95
C ALA A 130 4.78 -1.69 -9.46
N LEU A 131 3.91 -2.15 -8.55
CA LEU A 131 3.89 -3.54 -8.10
C LEU A 131 3.60 -4.51 -9.26
N LEU A 132 2.57 -4.22 -10.07
CA LEU A 132 2.18 -5.07 -11.19
C LEU A 132 3.15 -5.02 -12.38
N THR A 133 4.02 -4.04 -12.44
CA THR A 133 5.07 -3.89 -13.47
C THR A 133 6.43 -4.27 -12.91
N ILE A 134 7.07 -3.38 -12.18
CA ILE A 134 8.43 -3.54 -11.63
C ILE A 134 8.47 -4.66 -10.60
N GLY A 135 7.46 -4.72 -9.71
CA GLY A 135 7.36 -5.76 -8.68
C GLY A 135 7.29 -7.16 -9.26
N MET A 136 6.49 -7.36 -10.33
CA MET A 136 6.39 -8.65 -11.00
C MET A 136 7.70 -9.05 -11.70
N VAL A 137 8.47 -8.08 -12.23
CA VAL A 137 9.82 -8.34 -12.77
C VAL A 137 10.78 -8.80 -11.68
N LEU A 138 10.77 -8.13 -10.52
CA LEU A 138 11.58 -8.52 -9.35
C LEU A 138 11.23 -9.93 -8.85
N ILE A 139 9.94 -10.26 -8.78
CA ILE A 139 9.45 -11.56 -8.37
C ILE A 139 9.90 -12.65 -9.36
N GLY A 140 9.75 -12.40 -10.67
CA GLY A 140 10.18 -13.31 -11.73
C GLY A 140 11.69 -13.54 -11.70
N TRP A 141 12.46 -12.46 -11.55
CA TRP A 141 13.92 -12.56 -11.41
C TRP A 141 14.32 -13.39 -10.19
N GLY A 142 13.71 -13.13 -9.03
CA GLY A 142 14.06 -13.84 -7.79
C GLY A 142 13.70 -15.32 -7.80
N SER A 143 12.56 -15.69 -8.39
CA SER A 143 12.09 -17.08 -8.48
C SER A 143 12.80 -17.90 -9.53
N GLY A 144 13.52 -17.28 -10.48
CA GLY A 144 14.13 -17.94 -11.63
C GLY A 144 13.09 -18.44 -12.66
N LYS A 145 11.85 -18.09 -12.51
CA LYS A 145 10.76 -18.41 -13.44
C LYS A 145 10.53 -17.21 -14.35
N GLU A 146 10.80 -17.38 -15.65
CA GLU A 146 10.33 -16.40 -16.63
C GLU A 146 8.80 -16.40 -16.61
N GLN A 147 8.21 -15.31 -16.15
CA GLN A 147 6.78 -15.12 -16.30
C GLN A 147 6.51 -14.75 -17.77
N LYS A 148 6.15 -15.73 -18.57
CA LYS A 148 5.73 -15.56 -19.96
C LYS A 148 4.33 -14.91 -20.01
N THR A 149 4.20 -13.70 -19.44
CA THR A 149 2.96 -12.93 -19.59
C THR A 149 3.07 -12.06 -20.84
N THR A 150 2.09 -12.15 -21.72
CA THR A 150 1.99 -11.27 -22.89
C THR A 150 1.71 -9.82 -22.46
N LEU A 151 2.06 -8.85 -23.31
CA LEU A 151 1.74 -7.44 -23.05
C LEU A 151 0.24 -7.23 -22.81
N LYS A 152 -0.63 -7.95 -23.52
CA LYS A 152 -2.08 -7.94 -23.32
C LYS A 152 -2.47 -8.40 -21.90
N GLN A 153 -1.88 -9.48 -21.43
CA GLN A 153 -2.13 -9.98 -20.05
C GLN A 153 -1.64 -9.00 -18.99
N LYS A 154 -0.47 -8.38 -19.19
CA LYS A 154 0.03 -7.33 -18.29
C LYS A 154 -0.92 -6.15 -18.23
N PHE A 155 -1.41 -5.69 -19.38
CA PHE A 155 -2.37 -4.61 -19.44
C PHE A 155 -3.72 -4.96 -18.77
N GLN A 156 -4.21 -6.19 -18.96
CA GLN A 156 -5.42 -6.66 -18.27
C GLN A 156 -5.25 -6.73 -16.75
N MET A 157 -4.05 -7.08 -16.26
CA MET A 157 -3.76 -7.08 -14.82
C MET A 157 -3.73 -5.67 -14.22
N LEU A 158 -3.37 -4.65 -15.00
CA LEU A 158 -3.38 -3.25 -14.58
C LEU A 158 -4.81 -2.69 -14.49
N LEU A 159 -5.72 -3.14 -15.34
CA LEU A 159 -7.11 -2.67 -15.37
C LEU A 159 -7.93 -3.26 -14.20
N THR A 160 -7.51 -2.95 -12.98
CA THR A 160 -8.28 -3.29 -11.77
C THR A 160 -9.51 -2.41 -11.61
N PRO A 161 -10.56 -2.87 -10.89
CA PRO A 161 -11.76 -2.06 -10.68
C PRO A 161 -11.49 -0.64 -10.12
N PRO A 162 -10.58 -0.44 -9.13
CA PRO A 162 -10.25 0.90 -8.68
C PRO A 162 -9.61 1.77 -9.77
N LEU A 163 -8.67 1.22 -10.56
CA LEU A 163 -8.04 1.99 -11.64
C LEU A 163 -9.04 2.32 -12.76
N GLN A 164 -9.95 1.40 -13.09
CA GLN A 164 -11.04 1.67 -14.03
C GLN A 164 -11.95 2.79 -13.51
N ALA A 165 -12.27 2.79 -12.21
CA ALA A 165 -13.06 3.84 -11.57
C ALA A 165 -12.35 5.20 -11.59
N ILE A 166 -11.03 5.24 -11.37
CA ILE A 166 -10.22 6.46 -11.51
C ILE A 166 -10.28 6.99 -12.94
N ILE A 167 -10.05 6.13 -13.95
CA ILE A 167 -10.12 6.52 -15.36
C ILE A 167 -11.51 7.05 -15.69
N PHE A 168 -12.57 6.37 -15.24
CA PHE A 168 -13.94 6.82 -15.43
C PHE A 168 -14.19 8.18 -14.75
N ALA A 169 -13.76 8.36 -13.50
CA ALA A 169 -13.92 9.59 -12.77
C ALA A 169 -13.20 10.77 -13.43
N VAL A 170 -12.02 10.53 -14.03
CA VAL A 170 -11.29 11.54 -14.81
C VAL A 170 -12.02 11.92 -16.10
N ILE A 171 -12.48 10.93 -16.86
CA ILE A 171 -13.18 11.18 -18.14
C ILE A 171 -14.51 11.88 -17.92
N PHE A 172 -15.24 11.53 -16.86
CA PHE A 172 -16.55 12.07 -16.50
C PHE A 172 -16.50 13.04 -15.31
N HIS A 173 -15.40 13.79 -15.19
CA HIS A 173 -15.18 14.72 -14.10
C HIS A 173 -16.32 15.71 -13.89
N ASP A 174 -16.86 16.28 -14.98
CA ASP A 174 -17.92 17.29 -14.94
C ASP A 174 -19.35 16.69 -14.87
N VAL A 175 -19.47 15.37 -14.86
CA VAL A 175 -20.80 14.72 -14.82
C VAL A 175 -21.32 14.70 -13.38
N VAL A 176 -22.44 15.36 -13.13
CA VAL A 176 -23.13 15.31 -11.85
C VAL A 176 -23.96 14.03 -11.78
N PHE A 177 -23.70 13.20 -10.78
CA PHE A 177 -24.52 12.02 -10.55
C PHE A 177 -25.86 12.41 -9.88
N PRO A 178 -26.93 11.66 -10.14
CA PRO A 178 -28.17 11.79 -9.38
C PRO A 178 -27.91 11.53 -7.88
N ASP A 179 -28.61 12.24 -6.98
CA ASP A 179 -28.42 12.18 -5.54
C ASP A 179 -28.44 10.75 -4.95
N TYR A 180 -29.31 9.88 -5.52
CA TYR A 180 -29.38 8.49 -5.06
C TYR A 180 -28.12 7.69 -5.42
N VAL A 181 -27.48 7.95 -6.58
CA VAL A 181 -26.22 7.32 -6.99
C VAL A 181 -25.09 7.79 -6.08
N GLU A 182 -25.01 9.10 -5.87
CA GLU A 182 -24.00 9.69 -4.99
C GLU A 182 -24.15 9.19 -3.54
N GLY A 183 -25.36 9.10 -3.04
CA GLY A 183 -25.65 8.52 -1.73
C GLY A 183 -25.24 7.05 -1.59
N ILE A 184 -25.33 6.24 -2.66
CA ILE A 184 -24.83 4.86 -2.66
C ILE A 184 -23.31 4.83 -2.65
N LEU A 185 -22.66 5.63 -3.50
CA LEU A 185 -21.19 5.70 -3.58
C LEU A 185 -20.57 6.12 -2.25
N VAL A 186 -21.11 7.15 -1.61
CA VAL A 186 -20.66 7.63 -0.29
C VAL A 186 -20.81 6.53 0.78
N LYS A 187 -21.91 5.78 0.79
CA LYS A 187 -22.08 4.66 1.73
C LYS A 187 -21.07 3.54 1.49
N LEU A 188 -20.75 3.22 0.24
CA LEU A 188 -19.73 2.23 -0.09
C LEU A 188 -18.32 2.73 0.28
N GLU A 189 -18.03 4.01 0.03
CA GLU A 189 -16.77 4.66 0.45
C GLU A 189 -16.55 4.49 1.96
N TYR A 190 -17.56 4.79 2.78
CA TYR A 190 -17.47 4.67 4.25
C TYR A 190 -17.20 3.24 4.75
N THR A 191 -17.44 2.21 3.95
CA THR A 191 -17.06 0.85 4.32
C THR A 191 -15.55 0.60 4.24
N LEU A 192 -14.79 1.45 3.52
CA LEU A 192 -13.37 1.23 3.22
C LEU A 192 -12.56 1.08 4.51
N ILE A 193 -12.52 2.12 5.33
CA ILE A 193 -11.61 2.15 6.49
C ILE A 193 -11.90 1.06 7.51
N PRO A 194 -13.15 0.81 7.94
CA PRO A 194 -13.45 -0.32 8.82
C PRO A 194 -12.99 -1.66 8.24
N LEU A 195 -13.23 -1.91 6.95
CA LEU A 195 -12.88 -3.18 6.33
C LEU A 195 -11.36 -3.34 6.19
N VAL A 196 -10.64 -2.34 5.68
CA VAL A 196 -9.19 -2.46 5.49
C VAL A 196 -8.45 -2.61 6.81
N THR A 197 -8.89 -1.93 7.88
CA THR A 197 -8.30 -2.06 9.21
C THR A 197 -8.57 -3.43 9.83
N MET A 198 -9.77 -3.99 9.67
CA MET A 198 -10.07 -5.36 10.09
C MET A 198 -9.25 -6.38 9.30
N ILE A 199 -9.07 -6.20 7.99
CA ILE A 199 -8.21 -7.05 7.15
C ILE A 199 -6.77 -7.05 7.69
N VAL A 200 -6.24 -5.88 8.02
CA VAL A 200 -4.90 -5.75 8.63
C VAL A 200 -4.80 -6.61 9.90
N GLY A 201 -5.80 -6.54 10.78
CA GLY A 201 -5.89 -7.37 11.98
C GLY A 201 -5.93 -8.87 11.68
N MET A 202 -6.73 -9.28 10.69
CA MET A 202 -6.80 -10.69 10.26
C MET A 202 -5.49 -11.19 9.65
N LYS A 203 -4.71 -10.33 9.00
CA LYS A 203 -3.41 -10.69 8.41
C LYS A 203 -2.27 -10.72 9.43
N LEU A 204 -2.48 -10.29 10.68
CA LEU A 204 -1.47 -10.41 11.74
C LEU A 204 -1.20 -11.88 12.06
N GLU A 205 0.07 -12.30 11.93
CA GLU A 205 0.57 -13.61 12.32
C GLU A 205 1.66 -13.46 13.39
N ILE A 206 1.29 -13.61 14.66
CA ILE A 206 2.20 -13.40 15.80
C ILE A 206 3.18 -14.56 16.00
N LYS A 207 2.93 -15.73 15.39
CA LYS A 207 3.67 -16.99 15.70
C LYS A 207 4.90 -17.27 14.85
N ALA A 208 5.24 -16.48 13.83
CA ALA A 208 6.18 -16.88 12.75
C ALA A 208 7.60 -16.28 12.83
N PHE A 209 8.01 -15.59 13.89
CA PHE A 209 9.19 -14.70 13.89
C PHE A 209 10.58 -15.37 14.07
N LYS A 210 10.69 -16.71 13.95
CA LYS A 210 12.00 -17.38 14.22
C LYS A 210 13.00 -17.29 13.05
N ASN A 211 12.55 -17.49 11.82
CA ASN A 211 13.41 -17.47 10.64
C ASN A 211 13.47 -16.08 10.02
N PHE A 212 14.62 -15.64 9.55
CA PHE A 212 14.79 -14.32 8.87
C PHE A 212 14.39 -13.09 9.71
N PHE A 213 14.41 -13.19 11.03
CA PHE A 213 14.08 -12.06 11.90
C PHE A 213 15.00 -10.84 11.67
N LYS A 214 16.32 -11.08 11.56
CA LYS A 214 17.31 -10.03 11.32
C LYS A 214 17.08 -9.35 9.97
N GLU A 215 16.89 -10.12 8.91
CA GLU A 215 16.62 -9.61 7.56
C GLU A 215 15.30 -8.83 7.51
N SER A 216 14.27 -9.32 8.22
CA SER A 216 12.99 -8.62 8.35
C SER A 216 13.14 -7.27 9.04
N MET A 217 13.86 -7.21 10.15
CA MET A 217 14.11 -5.95 10.88
C MET A 217 14.92 -4.95 10.02
N ILE A 218 15.91 -5.43 9.26
CA ILE A 218 16.68 -4.56 8.36
C ILE A 218 15.77 -4.05 7.22
N ALA A 219 14.94 -4.91 6.62
CA ALA A 219 13.98 -4.51 5.58
C ALA A 219 13.00 -3.44 6.09
N LEU A 220 12.49 -3.61 7.32
CA LEU A 220 11.64 -2.61 7.97
C LEU A 220 12.38 -1.31 8.27
N GLY A 221 13.61 -1.39 8.76
CA GLY A 221 14.47 -0.22 8.96
C GLY A 221 14.71 0.56 7.67
N ILE A 222 14.91 -0.14 6.55
CA ILE A 222 14.99 0.49 5.22
C ILE A 222 13.67 1.16 4.87
N LYS A 223 12.55 0.42 4.92
CA LYS A 223 11.24 0.87 4.42
C LYS A 223 10.65 1.98 5.27
N MET A 224 10.67 1.84 6.59
CA MET A 224 9.92 2.71 7.49
C MET A 224 10.77 3.83 8.11
N ILE A 225 12.11 3.75 8.01
CA ILE A 225 13.01 4.74 8.60
C ILE A 225 13.97 5.31 7.56
N LEU A 226 14.83 4.48 6.96
CA LEU A 226 15.93 4.98 6.13
C LEU A 226 15.42 5.65 4.85
N VAL A 227 14.50 5.01 4.12
CA VAL A 227 13.91 5.59 2.89
C VAL A 227 13.12 6.86 3.20
N PRO A 228 12.23 6.93 4.21
CA PRO A 228 11.60 8.18 4.62
C PRO A 228 12.61 9.30 4.96
N LEU A 229 13.69 8.99 5.67
CA LEU A 229 14.73 9.99 5.97
C LEU A 229 15.45 10.49 4.73
N ILE A 230 15.81 9.59 3.80
CA ILE A 230 16.40 9.98 2.51
C ILE A 230 15.41 10.87 1.73
N MET A 231 14.15 10.46 1.66
CA MET A 231 13.12 11.24 0.95
C MET A 231 12.85 12.58 1.62
N LEU A 232 12.91 12.67 2.95
CA LEU A 232 12.83 13.95 3.65
C LEU A 232 13.93 14.91 3.19
N VAL A 233 15.18 14.44 3.18
CA VAL A 233 16.33 15.26 2.75
C VAL A 233 16.23 15.65 1.27
N VAL A 234 15.80 14.72 0.42
CA VAL A 234 15.69 14.95 -1.04
C VAL A 234 14.53 15.90 -1.37
N LEU A 235 13.38 15.76 -0.69
CA LEU A 235 12.17 16.52 -1.02
C LEU A 235 12.09 17.87 -0.32
N TYR A 236 12.73 18.02 0.85
CA TYR A 236 12.65 19.23 1.67
C TYR A 236 13.01 20.54 0.92
N PRO A 237 14.03 20.57 0.02
CA PRO A 237 14.37 21.79 -0.73
C PRO A 237 13.34 22.16 -1.82
N PHE A 238 12.46 21.24 -2.22
CA PHE A 238 11.58 21.41 -3.39
C PHE A 238 10.11 21.56 -3.03
N TYR A 239 9.70 21.12 -1.82
CA TYR A 239 8.29 21.03 -1.45
C TYR A 239 8.02 21.62 -0.07
N ASP A 240 6.86 22.26 0.06
CA ASP A 240 6.37 22.77 1.34
C ASP A 240 5.79 21.63 2.20
N PHE A 241 6.52 21.23 3.22
CA PHE A 241 6.10 20.21 4.19
C PHE A 241 5.00 20.70 5.16
N SER A 242 4.59 21.97 5.10
CA SER A 242 3.40 22.44 5.81
C SER A 242 2.11 22.06 5.09
N ALA A 243 2.14 21.86 3.77
CA ALA A 243 1.02 21.51 2.94
C ALA A 243 0.45 20.11 3.29
N THR A 244 -0.87 19.98 3.39
CA THR A 244 -1.55 18.73 3.78
C THR A 244 -1.23 17.58 2.83
N TRP A 245 -1.26 17.82 1.51
CA TRP A 245 -0.94 16.79 0.53
C TRP A 245 0.48 16.23 0.69
N MET A 246 1.45 17.08 1.05
CA MET A 246 2.83 16.67 1.26
C MET A 246 2.98 15.84 2.55
N LYS A 247 2.31 16.25 3.64
CA LYS A 247 2.27 15.48 4.89
C LYS A 247 1.65 14.10 4.67
N VAL A 248 0.53 14.04 3.94
CA VAL A 248 -0.13 12.78 3.57
C VAL A 248 0.78 11.91 2.71
N THR A 249 1.40 12.48 1.68
CA THR A 249 2.38 11.78 0.84
C THR A 249 3.53 11.22 1.68
N PHE A 250 4.01 11.98 2.66
CA PHE A 250 5.10 11.55 3.53
C PHE A 250 4.68 10.41 4.47
N ILE A 251 3.43 10.40 4.96
CA ILE A 251 2.85 9.26 5.67
C ILE A 251 2.90 8.00 4.78
N GLU A 252 2.49 8.10 3.52
CA GLU A 252 2.49 6.97 2.58
C GLU A 252 3.91 6.42 2.31
N ILE A 253 4.92 7.30 2.26
CA ILE A 253 6.33 6.90 2.14
C ILE A 253 6.76 5.99 3.30
N ALA A 254 6.29 6.26 4.52
CA ALA A 254 6.68 5.56 5.73
C ALA A 254 5.85 4.30 6.04
N MET A 255 4.84 3.98 5.22
CA MET A 255 3.95 2.83 5.46
C MET A 255 4.71 1.48 5.50
N PRO A 256 4.25 0.53 6.35
CA PRO A 256 4.85 -0.80 6.46
C PRO A 256 4.74 -1.58 5.13
N PRO A 257 5.36 -2.77 5.02
CA PRO A 257 5.31 -3.57 3.80
C PRO A 257 3.90 -3.88 3.32
N MET A 258 3.71 -3.86 2.00
CA MET A 258 2.41 -4.05 1.34
C MET A 258 1.94 -5.50 1.42
N THR A 259 0.71 -5.71 1.90
CA THR A 259 0.09 -7.05 1.98
C THR A 259 0.02 -7.72 0.61
N MET A 260 -0.43 -7.02 -0.43
CA MET A 260 -0.55 -7.58 -1.77
C MET A 260 0.81 -7.96 -2.36
N ALA A 261 1.85 -7.13 -2.18
CA ALA A 261 3.20 -7.42 -2.63
C ALA A 261 3.75 -8.70 -1.96
N THR A 262 3.48 -8.87 -0.66
CA THR A 262 3.83 -10.08 0.11
C THR A 262 3.13 -11.32 -0.45
N VAL A 263 1.83 -11.25 -0.72
CA VAL A 263 1.07 -12.36 -1.31
C VAL A 263 1.60 -12.72 -2.69
N LEU A 264 1.84 -11.74 -3.56
CA LEU A 264 2.39 -11.97 -4.90
C LEU A 264 3.80 -12.55 -4.86
N ALA A 265 4.64 -12.09 -3.94
CA ALA A 265 5.99 -12.64 -3.72
C ALA A 265 5.92 -14.14 -3.35
N ILE A 266 5.04 -14.52 -2.43
CA ILE A 266 4.85 -15.92 -2.00
C ILE A 266 4.29 -16.76 -3.14
N ARG A 267 3.25 -16.30 -3.83
CA ARG A 267 2.67 -17.00 -5.00
C ARG A 267 3.67 -17.12 -6.16
N GLY A 268 4.52 -16.13 -6.33
CA GLY A 268 5.63 -16.14 -7.30
C GLY A 268 6.78 -17.07 -6.93
N GLY A 269 6.74 -17.71 -5.75
CA GLY A 269 7.73 -18.69 -5.32
C GLY A 269 8.93 -18.09 -4.57
N LEU A 270 8.85 -16.84 -4.11
CA LEU A 270 9.86 -16.20 -3.28
C LEU A 270 9.89 -16.76 -1.84
N ASN A 271 10.74 -16.22 -0.97
CA ASN A 271 10.89 -16.70 0.40
C ASN A 271 9.67 -16.33 1.26
N LYS A 272 8.87 -17.34 1.61
CA LYS A 272 7.62 -17.18 2.37
C LYS A 272 7.87 -16.64 3.79
N ASP A 273 8.88 -17.18 4.49
CA ASP A 273 9.13 -16.84 5.88
C ASP A 273 9.55 -15.37 6.02
N LEU A 274 10.50 -14.91 5.20
CA LEU A 274 10.92 -13.52 5.16
C LEU A 274 9.74 -12.59 4.83
N ALA A 275 8.92 -12.95 3.83
CA ALA A 275 7.79 -12.14 3.39
C ALA A 275 6.74 -11.96 4.49
N ILE A 276 6.32 -13.07 5.14
CA ILE A 276 5.32 -13.06 6.21
C ILE A 276 5.84 -12.36 7.46
N ASN A 277 7.09 -12.65 7.86
CA ASN A 277 7.70 -12.03 9.05
C ASN A 277 7.78 -10.52 8.89
N THR A 278 8.27 -10.05 7.73
CA THR A 278 8.41 -8.62 7.48
C THR A 278 7.05 -7.92 7.45
N LEU A 279 6.03 -8.53 6.85
CA LEU A 279 4.68 -7.99 6.85
C LEU A 279 4.13 -7.89 8.29
N GLY A 280 4.15 -8.99 9.05
CA GLY A 280 3.60 -9.03 10.41
C GLY A 280 4.30 -8.06 11.36
N LEU A 281 5.65 -8.06 11.36
CA LEU A 281 6.44 -7.11 12.17
C LEU A 281 6.21 -5.66 11.72
N GLY A 282 6.08 -5.42 10.41
CA GLY A 282 5.82 -4.09 9.87
C GLY A 282 4.47 -3.53 10.30
N ILE A 283 3.41 -4.35 10.27
CA ILE A 283 2.10 -3.96 10.78
C ILE A 283 2.19 -3.61 12.28
N LEU A 284 2.88 -4.42 13.09
CA LEU A 284 3.08 -4.11 14.51
C LEU A 284 3.90 -2.84 14.72
N ALA A 285 4.98 -2.65 13.94
CA ALA A 285 5.82 -1.46 14.02
C ALA A 285 5.06 -0.18 13.63
N SER A 286 4.11 -0.26 12.67
CA SER A 286 3.33 0.91 12.27
C SER A 286 2.48 1.50 13.39
N PHE A 287 2.18 0.73 14.43
CA PHE A 287 1.44 1.23 15.60
C PHE A 287 2.32 1.96 16.63
N ILE A 288 3.64 1.94 16.46
CA ILE A 288 4.60 2.55 17.40
C ILE A 288 5.19 3.83 16.82
N ILE A 289 5.26 3.93 15.50
CA ILE A 289 5.79 5.08 14.75
C ILE A 289 4.68 6.07 14.44
#